data_625b0c06685caf3fcf6aa701e7c81731
#
_entry.id   625b0c06685caf3fcf6aa701e7c81731
#
_cell.length_a   1.000
_cell.length_b   1.000
_cell.length_c   1.000
_cell.angle_alpha   90.00
_cell.angle_beta   90.00
_cell.angle_gamma   90.00
#
_symmetry.space_group_name_H-M   'P 1'
#
loop_
_entity.id
_entity.type
_entity.pdbx_description
1 polymer ?
#
loop_
_entity_poly.entity_id
_entity_poly.type
_entity_poly.pdbx_seq_one_letter_code
_entity_poly.pdbx_strand_id
1 'polypeptide(L)'
;NRAIYGEYGCTHEENLEYLSKLIKQINIRKKYIQNDRMYTAYEMMIKSLDSFSKLYLSLNGYTVIKDSIGMVVNLDNSFKSLIDNRLLNGISKEDIIEVINYIDRYVEKNILIASKAIIDVLQNSNEYLSSAEIIKNFNSLGRKIKIERVLKKLLAKGIIKKMSKEVIDEDNKFIIDENIYGIE
;
A
#
# COMPACT_ATOMS: atom_id res chain seq x y z
N ASN A 1 -16.21 21.98 3.93
CA ASN A 1 -15.26 22.61 3.01
C ASN A 1 -14.41 21.51 2.35
N ARG A 2 -14.84 21.04 1.19
CA ARG A 2 -14.03 20.20 0.31
C ARG A 2 -12.96 21.11 -0.28
N ALA A 3 -11.68 20.86 0.07
CA ALA A 3 -10.58 21.49 -0.62
C ALA A 3 -10.67 21.15 -2.11
N ILE A 4 -10.59 22.17 -2.93
CA ILE A 4 -10.63 22.11 -4.39
C ILE A 4 -9.43 21.24 -4.81
N TYR A 5 -9.70 20.16 -5.51
CA TYR A 5 -8.68 19.32 -6.15
C TYR A 5 -7.91 20.19 -7.15
N GLY A 6 -6.64 20.48 -6.86
CA GLY A 6 -5.81 21.15 -7.84
C GLY A 6 -4.66 22.00 -7.34
N GLU A 7 -3.96 21.74 -6.23
CA GLU A 7 -2.60 22.28 -6.00
C GLU A 7 -1.92 21.74 -4.73
N TYR A 8 -2.66 21.12 -3.78
CA TYR A 8 -2.12 20.64 -2.50
C TYR A 8 -2.53 19.20 -2.13
N GLY A 9 -3.15 18.44 -3.03
CA GLY A 9 -3.51 17.04 -2.81
C GLY A 9 -2.33 16.10 -3.09
N CYS A 10 -2.25 14.98 -2.36
CA CYS A 10 -1.29 13.93 -2.65
C CYS A 10 -1.51 13.34 -4.04
N THR A 11 -0.43 13.03 -4.73
CA THR A 11 -0.46 12.40 -6.05
C THR A 11 -0.85 10.91 -5.96
N HIS A 12 -1.27 10.32 -7.08
CA HIS A 12 -1.50 8.87 -7.13
C HIS A 12 -0.27 8.05 -6.79
N GLU A 13 0.93 8.55 -7.07
CA GLU A 13 2.20 7.92 -6.73
C GLU A 13 2.49 7.98 -5.23
N GLU A 14 2.15 9.09 -4.54
CA GLU A 14 2.26 9.18 -3.08
C GLU A 14 1.30 8.21 -2.39
N ASN A 15 0.06 8.09 -2.88
CA ASN A 15 -0.89 7.08 -2.40
C ASN A 15 -0.32 5.66 -2.55
N LEU A 16 0.27 5.36 -3.70
CA LEU A 16 0.92 4.08 -3.98
C LEU A 16 2.12 3.84 -3.05
N GLU A 17 2.89 4.87 -2.73
CA GLU A 17 4.00 4.78 -1.77
C GLU A 17 3.50 4.40 -0.37
N TYR A 18 2.49 5.11 0.16
CA TYR A 18 1.90 4.80 1.47
C TYR A 18 1.30 3.38 1.49
N LEU A 19 0.57 3.01 0.43
CA LEU A 19 0.01 1.67 0.27
C LEU A 19 1.10 0.59 0.27
N SER A 20 2.16 0.76 -0.52
CA SER A 20 3.27 -0.19 -0.62
C SER A 20 3.98 -0.39 0.71
N LYS A 21 4.26 0.71 1.44
CA LYS A 21 4.82 0.67 2.81
C LYS A 21 3.89 -0.08 3.77
N LEU A 22 2.60 0.22 3.72
CA LEU A 22 1.60 -0.37 4.61
C LEU A 22 1.45 -1.87 4.39
N ILE A 23 1.33 -2.34 3.14
CA ILE A 23 1.28 -3.77 2.80
C ILE A 23 2.54 -4.49 3.29
N LYS A 24 3.72 -3.89 3.10
CA LYS A 24 4.98 -4.44 3.61
C LYS A 24 4.93 -4.61 5.12
N GLN A 25 4.51 -3.57 5.85
CA GLN A 25 4.45 -3.56 7.31
C GLN A 25 3.45 -4.58 7.86
N ILE A 26 2.27 -4.74 7.24
CA ILE A 26 1.27 -5.75 7.60
C ILE A 26 1.85 -7.16 7.46
N ASN A 27 2.50 -7.47 6.35
CA ASN A 27 3.04 -8.80 6.08
C ASN A 27 4.19 -9.17 7.04
N ILE A 28 5.08 -8.23 7.33
CA ILE A 28 6.19 -8.42 8.26
C ILE A 28 5.67 -8.69 9.67
N ARG A 29 4.66 -7.95 10.14
CA ARG A 29 4.08 -8.12 11.48
C ARG A 29 3.40 -9.46 11.69
N LYS A 30 2.62 -9.94 10.73
CA LYS A 30 2.02 -11.28 10.79
C LYS A 30 3.10 -12.32 11.09
N LYS A 31 4.28 -12.19 10.45
CA LYS A 31 5.43 -13.07 10.70
C LYS A 31 6.02 -12.91 12.11
N TYR A 32 6.14 -11.69 12.66
CA TYR A 32 6.68 -11.48 13.99
C TYR A 32 5.75 -12.01 15.10
N ILE A 33 4.43 -11.82 14.94
CA ILE A 33 3.43 -12.37 15.87
C ILE A 33 3.48 -13.90 15.90
N GLN A 34 3.63 -14.55 14.74
CA GLN A 34 3.77 -16.01 14.64
C GLN A 34 5.03 -16.55 15.32
N ASN A 35 6.07 -15.74 15.41
CA ASN A 35 7.36 -16.11 16.03
C ASN A 35 7.52 -15.52 17.45
N ASP A 36 6.44 -15.10 18.11
CA ASP A 36 6.38 -14.49 19.44
C ASP A 36 7.34 -13.30 19.68
N ARG A 37 7.72 -12.60 18.60
CA ARG A 37 8.54 -11.38 18.67
C ARG A 37 7.69 -10.14 18.93
N MET A 38 7.08 -10.07 20.11
CA MET A 38 6.04 -9.07 20.42
C MET A 38 6.55 -7.64 20.40
N TYR A 39 7.76 -7.34 20.89
CA TYR A 39 8.33 -5.99 20.85
C TYR A 39 8.47 -5.48 19.41
N THR A 40 8.99 -6.31 18.51
CA THR A 40 9.14 -5.96 17.11
C THR A 40 7.77 -5.83 16.41
N ALA A 41 6.82 -6.69 16.77
CA ALA A 41 5.45 -6.61 16.26
C ALA A 41 4.79 -5.28 16.66
N TYR A 42 4.96 -4.85 17.91
CA TYR A 42 4.47 -3.58 18.44
C TYR A 42 5.11 -2.38 17.71
N GLU A 43 6.44 -2.34 17.60
CA GLU A 43 7.15 -1.28 16.87
C GLU A 43 6.65 -1.15 15.42
N MET A 44 6.47 -2.29 14.74
CA MET A 44 5.94 -2.31 13.38
C MET A 44 4.47 -1.89 13.32
N MET A 45 3.68 -2.15 14.35
CA MET A 45 2.31 -1.66 14.46
C MET A 45 2.28 -0.14 14.52
N ILE A 46 3.09 0.49 15.35
CA ILE A 46 3.16 1.96 15.44
C ILE A 46 3.55 2.57 14.10
N LYS A 47 4.59 2.02 13.44
CA LYS A 47 5.00 2.48 12.10
C LYS A 47 3.89 2.37 11.06
N SER A 48 3.00 1.36 11.17
CA SER A 48 1.91 1.23 10.22
C SER A 48 0.72 2.11 10.52
N LEU A 49 0.52 2.50 11.78
CA LEU A 49 -0.49 3.52 12.11
C LEU A 49 -0.14 4.84 11.43
N ASP A 50 1.15 5.22 11.41
CA ASP A 50 1.60 6.40 10.66
C ASP A 50 1.36 6.25 9.15
N SER A 51 1.76 5.12 8.56
CA SER A 51 1.55 4.88 7.12
C SER A 51 0.06 4.79 6.75
N PHE A 52 -0.76 4.19 7.62
CA PHE A 52 -2.22 4.14 7.49
C PHE A 52 -2.82 5.53 7.52
N SER A 53 -2.45 6.33 8.51
CA SER A 53 -3.00 7.68 8.68
C SER A 53 -2.67 8.57 7.49
N LYS A 54 -1.46 8.48 6.94
CA LYS A 54 -1.07 9.20 5.72
C LYS A 54 -1.89 8.76 4.51
N LEU A 55 -2.09 7.45 4.33
CA LEU A 55 -2.93 6.93 3.26
C LEU A 55 -4.39 7.36 3.44
N TYR A 56 -4.92 7.28 4.66
CA TYR A 56 -6.29 7.70 4.97
C TYR A 56 -6.51 9.18 4.63
N LEU A 57 -5.64 10.06 5.12
CA LEU A 57 -5.74 11.50 4.85
C LEU A 57 -5.69 11.79 3.35
N SER A 58 -4.72 11.21 2.67
CA SER A 58 -4.54 11.41 1.23
C SER A 58 -5.76 10.95 0.42
N LEU A 59 -6.29 9.75 0.67
CA LEU A 59 -7.45 9.21 -0.06
C LEU A 59 -8.74 9.97 0.24
N ASN A 60 -8.82 10.67 1.38
CA ASN A 60 -9.97 11.50 1.74
C ASN A 60 -9.77 12.99 1.38
N GLY A 61 -8.72 13.33 0.64
CA GLY A 61 -8.46 14.70 0.16
C GLY A 61 -7.94 15.66 1.23
N TYR A 62 -7.38 15.14 2.32
CA TYR A 62 -6.74 15.95 3.35
C TYR A 62 -5.24 16.08 3.09
N THR A 63 -4.67 17.20 3.51
CA THR A 63 -3.23 17.38 3.50
C THR A 63 -2.56 16.46 4.51
N VAL A 64 -1.53 15.73 4.07
CA VAL A 64 -0.71 14.90 4.95
C VAL A 64 0.23 15.80 5.78
N ILE A 65 0.09 15.72 7.09
CA ILE A 65 0.86 16.51 8.06
C ILE A 65 1.75 15.61 8.93
N LYS A 66 2.65 16.22 9.70
CA LYS A 66 3.55 15.48 10.60
C LYS A 66 2.80 14.66 11.65
N ASP A 67 1.73 15.21 12.24
CA ASP A 67 0.83 14.51 13.17
C ASP A 67 -0.38 13.90 12.43
N SER A 68 -0.12 12.99 11.51
CA SER A 68 -1.18 12.32 10.74
C SER A 68 -2.07 11.44 11.61
N ILE A 69 -1.53 10.78 12.65
CA ILE A 69 -2.30 9.91 13.54
C ILE A 69 -3.31 10.74 14.34
N GLY A 70 -2.88 11.82 14.97
CA GLY A 70 -3.76 12.71 15.74
C GLY A 70 -4.86 13.31 14.87
N MET A 71 -4.54 13.67 13.62
CA MET A 71 -5.55 14.15 12.67
C MET A 71 -6.60 13.11 12.35
N VAL A 72 -6.22 11.85 12.07
CA VAL A 72 -7.19 10.78 11.77
C VAL A 72 -8.02 10.42 13.00
N VAL A 73 -7.45 10.44 14.20
CA VAL A 73 -8.21 10.25 15.47
C VAL A 73 -9.35 11.27 15.58
N ASN A 74 -9.16 12.50 15.11
CA ASN A 74 -10.20 13.53 15.12
C ASN A 74 -11.22 13.41 13.96
N LEU A 75 -10.88 12.72 12.89
CA LEU A 75 -11.72 12.58 11.69
C LEU A 75 -12.51 11.27 11.63
N ASP A 76 -12.02 10.20 12.26
CA ASP A 76 -12.59 8.86 12.20
C ASP A 76 -12.85 8.31 13.61
N ASN A 77 -14.12 8.26 14.00
CA ASN A 77 -14.54 7.76 15.32
C ASN A 77 -14.19 6.28 15.52
N SER A 78 -14.19 5.47 14.45
CA SER A 78 -13.83 4.04 14.54
C SER A 78 -12.34 3.89 14.82
N PHE A 79 -11.52 4.69 14.14
CA PHE A 79 -10.09 4.74 14.39
C PHE A 79 -9.77 5.28 15.79
N LYS A 80 -10.47 6.35 16.22
CA LYS A 80 -10.38 6.89 17.57
C LYS A 80 -10.65 5.82 18.62
N SER A 81 -11.78 5.12 18.51
CA SER A 81 -12.15 4.04 19.43
C SER A 81 -11.13 2.91 19.47
N LEU A 82 -10.54 2.56 18.31
CA LEU A 82 -9.47 1.57 18.21
C LEU A 82 -8.23 2.00 19.01
N ILE A 83 -7.79 3.27 18.85
CA ILE A 83 -6.63 3.82 19.57
C ILE A 83 -6.91 3.89 21.06
N ASP A 84 -8.03 4.48 21.47
CA ASP A 84 -8.39 4.68 22.88
C ASP A 84 -8.51 3.34 23.63
N ASN A 85 -9.18 2.35 23.03
CA ASN A 85 -9.48 1.08 23.70
C ASN A 85 -8.32 0.07 23.66
N ARG A 86 -7.41 0.16 22.68
CA ARG A 86 -6.41 -0.88 22.42
C ARG A 86 -4.97 -0.44 22.63
N LEU A 87 -4.69 0.85 22.63
CA LEU A 87 -3.30 1.33 22.74
C LEU A 87 -3.01 2.11 24.02
N LEU A 88 -4.02 2.74 24.62
CA LEU A 88 -3.81 3.58 25.81
C LEU A 88 -3.89 2.82 27.14
N ASN A 89 -4.53 1.63 27.17
CA ASN A 89 -4.78 0.86 28.39
C ASN A 89 -3.82 -0.32 28.60
N GLY A 90 -2.69 -0.35 27.93
CA GLY A 90 -1.78 -1.50 27.86
C GLY A 90 -2.03 -2.31 26.58
N ILE A 91 -1.01 -3.03 26.09
CA ILE A 91 -1.08 -3.66 24.79
C ILE A 91 -0.87 -5.16 24.92
N SER A 92 -1.90 -5.91 24.56
CA SER A 92 -1.86 -7.36 24.43
C SER A 92 -1.51 -7.79 22.99
N LYS A 93 -1.25 -9.07 22.79
CA LYS A 93 -1.09 -9.68 21.47
C LYS A 93 -2.36 -9.51 20.63
N GLU A 94 -3.51 -9.67 21.26
CA GLU A 94 -4.84 -9.55 20.67
C GLU A 94 -5.09 -8.12 20.15
N ASP A 95 -4.67 -7.12 20.91
CA ASP A 95 -4.81 -5.71 20.53
C ASP A 95 -3.97 -5.39 19.28
N ILE A 96 -2.74 -5.91 19.20
CA ILE A 96 -1.90 -5.76 18.01
C ILE A 96 -2.57 -6.41 16.79
N ILE A 97 -3.13 -7.61 16.96
CA ILE A 97 -3.84 -8.32 15.88
C ILE A 97 -5.06 -7.53 15.41
N GLU A 98 -5.83 -6.96 16.33
CA GLU A 98 -7.02 -6.19 16.00
C GLU A 98 -6.70 -4.91 15.22
N VAL A 99 -5.68 -4.18 15.64
CA VAL A 99 -5.16 -3.01 14.90
C VAL A 99 -4.72 -3.40 13.49
N ILE A 100 -4.00 -4.51 13.35
CA ILE A 100 -3.57 -5.02 12.03
C ILE A 100 -4.78 -5.35 11.15
N ASN A 101 -5.77 -6.04 11.70
CA ASN A 101 -6.96 -6.43 10.96
C ASN A 101 -7.79 -5.21 10.54
N TYR A 102 -7.85 -4.18 11.36
CA TYR A 102 -8.51 -2.92 11.00
C TYR A 102 -7.82 -2.28 9.79
N ILE A 103 -6.50 -2.15 9.85
CA ILE A 103 -5.70 -1.58 8.76
C ILE A 103 -5.82 -2.44 7.47
N ASP A 104 -5.74 -3.77 7.60
CA ASP A 104 -5.83 -4.69 6.45
C ASP A 104 -7.20 -4.57 5.76
N ARG A 105 -8.30 -4.50 6.53
CA ARG A 105 -9.66 -4.26 5.98
C ARG A 105 -9.74 -2.93 5.23
N TYR A 106 -9.13 -1.88 5.77
CA TYR A 106 -9.09 -0.58 5.08
C TYR A 106 -8.32 -0.66 3.74
N VAL A 107 -7.16 -1.32 3.74
CA VAL A 107 -6.38 -1.56 2.51
C VAL A 107 -7.21 -2.36 1.50
N GLU A 108 -7.87 -3.44 1.95
CA GLU A 108 -8.72 -4.27 1.08
C GLU A 108 -9.85 -3.47 0.41
N LYS A 109 -10.48 -2.58 1.16
CA LYS A 109 -11.58 -1.74 0.67
C LYS A 109 -11.10 -0.68 -0.33
N ASN A 110 -9.90 -0.14 -0.14
CA ASN A 110 -9.41 1.02 -0.87
C ASN A 110 -8.31 0.70 -1.87
N ILE A 111 -7.99 -0.58 -2.11
CA ILE A 111 -6.85 -1.01 -2.92
C ILE A 111 -6.87 -0.42 -4.34
N LEU A 112 -8.03 -0.35 -4.98
CA LEU A 112 -8.18 0.20 -6.33
C LEU A 112 -7.78 1.68 -6.39
N ILE A 113 -8.36 2.50 -5.51
CA ILE A 113 -8.09 3.94 -5.47
C ILE A 113 -6.64 4.20 -5.07
N ALA A 114 -6.14 3.46 -4.07
CA ALA A 114 -4.78 3.63 -3.57
C ALA A 114 -3.69 3.15 -4.54
N SER A 115 -4.03 2.25 -5.48
CA SER A 115 -3.12 1.77 -6.53
C SER A 115 -3.38 2.40 -7.89
N LYS A 116 -4.13 3.50 -7.95
CA LYS A 116 -4.57 4.14 -9.20
C LYS A 116 -3.39 4.43 -10.15
N ALA A 117 -2.22 4.82 -9.64
CA ALA A 117 -1.03 5.02 -10.48
C ALA A 117 -0.66 3.79 -11.31
N ILE A 118 -0.76 2.58 -10.74
CA ILE A 118 -0.51 1.32 -11.47
C ILE A 118 -1.63 1.07 -12.46
N ILE A 119 -2.89 1.23 -12.03
CA ILE A 119 -4.07 0.98 -12.86
C ILE A 119 -4.05 1.88 -14.10
N ASP A 120 -3.78 3.17 -13.92
CA ASP A 120 -3.73 4.14 -15.04
C ASP A 120 -2.64 3.76 -16.06
N VAL A 121 -1.45 3.34 -15.61
CA VAL A 121 -0.38 2.87 -16.52
C VAL A 121 -0.82 1.64 -17.30
N LEU A 122 -1.41 0.64 -16.63
CA LEU A 122 -1.84 -0.60 -17.29
C LEU A 122 -3.03 -0.38 -18.24
N GLN A 123 -3.96 0.52 -17.91
CA GLN A 123 -5.12 0.84 -18.77
C GLN A 123 -4.70 1.64 -20.02
N ASN A 124 -3.64 2.45 -19.92
CA ASN A 124 -3.12 3.23 -21.04
C ASN A 124 -2.13 2.45 -21.92
N SER A 125 -1.76 1.24 -21.51
CA SER A 125 -0.90 0.35 -22.30
C SER A 125 -1.74 -0.62 -23.12
N ASN A 126 -1.36 -0.82 -24.38
CA ASN A 126 -1.93 -1.85 -25.24
C ASN A 126 -1.29 -3.22 -25.03
N GLU A 127 -0.25 -3.30 -24.19
CA GLU A 127 0.54 -4.50 -23.94
C GLU A 127 0.66 -4.77 -22.45
N TYR A 128 0.96 -6.03 -22.11
CA TYR A 128 1.32 -6.40 -20.75
C TYR A 128 2.71 -5.86 -20.42
N LEU A 129 2.86 -5.24 -19.25
CA LEU A 129 4.08 -4.58 -18.81
C LEU A 129 4.73 -5.34 -17.65
N SER A 130 6.05 -5.41 -17.64
CA SER A 130 6.82 -5.84 -16.46
C SER A 130 6.74 -4.80 -15.34
N SER A 131 7.10 -5.20 -14.12
CA SER A 131 7.13 -4.26 -12.98
C SER A 131 8.10 -3.09 -13.23
N ALA A 132 9.21 -3.35 -13.92
CA ALA A 132 10.19 -2.32 -14.29
C ALA A 132 9.62 -1.32 -15.30
N GLU A 133 8.87 -1.80 -16.30
CA GLU A 133 8.21 -0.96 -17.30
C GLU A 133 7.10 -0.10 -16.67
N ILE A 134 6.30 -0.67 -15.75
CA ILE A 134 5.31 0.09 -14.99
C ILE A 134 5.97 1.25 -14.23
N ILE A 135 7.07 0.95 -13.51
CA ILE A 135 7.81 1.96 -12.72
C ILE A 135 8.41 3.06 -13.60
N LYS A 136 8.85 2.75 -14.82
CA LYS A 136 9.38 3.76 -15.76
C LYS A 136 8.36 4.85 -16.10
N ASN A 137 7.06 4.55 -16.04
CA ASN A 137 5.99 5.53 -16.30
C ASN A 137 5.75 6.48 -15.13
N PHE A 138 6.32 6.22 -13.94
CA PHE A 138 6.17 7.09 -12.79
C PHE A 138 7.17 8.25 -12.82
N ASN A 139 6.85 9.32 -12.10
CA ASN A 139 7.76 10.43 -11.82
C ASN A 139 8.98 9.93 -10.99
N SER A 140 10.00 10.77 -10.82
CA SER A 140 11.23 10.42 -10.11
C SER A 140 10.99 9.88 -8.69
N LEU A 141 9.96 10.39 -7.99
CA LEU A 141 9.55 9.92 -6.66
C LEU A 141 8.94 8.51 -6.75
N GLY A 142 8.01 8.29 -7.66
CA GLY A 142 7.33 7.02 -7.86
C GLY A 142 8.26 5.88 -8.29
N ARG A 143 9.34 6.19 -9.02
CA ARG A 143 10.35 5.22 -9.44
C ARG A 143 11.09 4.50 -8.31
N LYS A 144 11.02 5.01 -7.09
CA LYS A 144 11.60 4.38 -5.89
C LYS A 144 10.64 3.43 -5.18
N ILE A 145 9.38 3.35 -5.61
CA ILE A 145 8.35 2.53 -4.97
C ILE A 145 8.54 1.06 -5.38
N LYS A 146 8.51 0.16 -4.40
CA LYS A 146 8.51 -1.29 -4.64
C LYS A 146 7.08 -1.76 -4.83
N ILE A 147 6.65 -1.96 -6.07
CA ILE A 147 5.25 -2.24 -6.42
C ILE A 147 4.88 -3.74 -6.38
N GLU A 148 5.85 -4.65 -6.30
CA GLU A 148 5.62 -6.09 -6.46
C GLU A 148 4.58 -6.65 -5.47
N ARG A 149 4.55 -6.13 -4.23
CA ARG A 149 3.54 -6.54 -3.23
C ARG A 149 2.16 -6.02 -3.54
N VAL A 150 2.08 -4.83 -4.13
CA VAL A 150 0.81 -4.24 -4.59
C VAL A 150 0.29 -5.04 -5.78
N LEU A 151 1.13 -5.31 -6.77
CA LEU A 151 0.79 -6.16 -7.92
C LEU A 151 0.28 -7.53 -7.48
N LYS A 152 0.97 -8.18 -6.52
CA LYS A 152 0.53 -9.47 -5.96
C LYS A 152 -0.87 -9.37 -5.33
N LYS A 153 -1.17 -8.27 -4.64
CA LYS A 153 -2.49 -8.06 -4.01
C LYS A 153 -3.57 -7.76 -5.04
N LEU A 154 -3.26 -7.00 -6.09
CA LEU A 154 -4.17 -6.75 -7.21
C LEU A 154 -4.49 -8.02 -8.00
N LEU A 155 -3.48 -8.88 -8.22
CA LEU A 155 -3.64 -10.21 -8.82
C LEU A 155 -4.58 -11.10 -7.99
N ALA A 156 -4.36 -11.16 -6.68
CA ALA A 156 -5.18 -11.98 -5.78
C ALA A 156 -6.66 -11.54 -5.79
N LYS A 157 -6.94 -10.28 -6.13
CA LYS A 157 -8.29 -9.74 -6.29
C LYS A 157 -8.85 -9.86 -7.72
N GLY A 158 -8.09 -10.38 -8.65
CA GLY A 158 -8.49 -10.47 -10.06
C GLY A 158 -8.62 -9.10 -10.76
N ILE A 159 -8.00 -8.05 -10.21
CA ILE A 159 -8.04 -6.68 -10.78
C ILE A 159 -7.10 -6.58 -11.97
N ILE A 160 -5.98 -7.27 -11.92
CA ILE A 160 -4.99 -7.37 -13.00
C ILE A 160 -4.74 -8.83 -13.33
N LYS A 161 -4.23 -9.10 -14.51
CA LYS A 161 -3.76 -10.42 -14.93
C LYS A 161 -2.24 -10.45 -15.02
N LYS A 162 -1.69 -11.65 -14.93
CA LYS A 162 -0.26 -11.90 -15.04
C LYS A 162 0.00 -12.94 -16.12
N MET A 163 1.00 -12.68 -16.95
CA MET A 163 1.56 -13.63 -17.90
C MET A 163 3.06 -13.78 -17.65
N SER A 164 3.66 -14.84 -18.19
CA SER A 164 5.09 -15.03 -18.25
C SER A 164 5.58 -14.69 -19.65
N LYS A 165 6.69 -13.95 -19.74
CA LYS A 165 7.36 -13.61 -20.99
C LYS A 165 8.80 -14.10 -20.90
N GLU A 166 9.21 -14.91 -21.87
CA GLU A 166 10.61 -15.29 -21.99
C GLU A 166 11.46 -14.09 -22.38
N VAL A 167 12.53 -13.89 -21.64
CA VAL A 167 13.58 -12.90 -21.96
C VAL A 167 14.76 -13.67 -22.54
N ILE A 168 15.13 -13.29 -23.75
CA ILE A 168 16.26 -13.88 -24.49
C ILE A 168 17.35 -12.82 -24.66
N ASP A 169 18.63 -13.26 -24.78
CA ASP A 169 19.76 -12.38 -25.08
C ASP A 169 19.87 -12.09 -26.59
N GLU A 170 20.91 -11.31 -26.96
CA GLU A 170 21.20 -10.96 -28.36
C GLU A 170 21.52 -12.20 -29.23
N ASP A 171 21.94 -13.30 -28.61
CA ASP A 171 22.24 -14.59 -29.28
C ASP A 171 21.03 -15.54 -29.31
N ASN A 172 19.81 -15.07 -28.97
CA ASN A 172 18.58 -15.85 -28.84
C ASN A 172 18.63 -16.97 -27.76
N LYS A 173 19.49 -16.82 -26.75
CA LYS A 173 19.54 -17.73 -25.62
C LYS A 173 18.59 -17.26 -24.53
N PHE A 174 17.83 -18.22 -23.95
CA PHE A 174 16.97 -17.98 -22.81
C PHE A 174 17.78 -17.45 -21.62
N ILE A 175 17.33 -16.33 -21.03
CA ILE A 175 17.90 -15.74 -19.81
C ILE A 175 17.00 -16.06 -18.61
N ILE A 176 15.73 -15.64 -18.66
CA ILE A 176 14.78 -15.75 -17.55
C ILE A 176 13.34 -15.57 -18.04
N ASP A 177 12.40 -16.12 -17.28
CA ASP A 177 10.97 -15.79 -17.40
C ASP A 177 10.66 -14.52 -16.59
N GLU A 178 10.19 -13.47 -17.25
CA GLU A 178 9.74 -12.24 -16.62
C GLU A 178 8.22 -12.23 -16.46
N ASN A 179 7.75 -11.82 -15.26
CA ASN A 179 6.33 -11.62 -15.05
C ASN A 179 5.89 -10.27 -15.65
N ILE A 180 4.87 -10.32 -16.50
CA ILE A 180 4.23 -9.15 -17.08
C ILE A 180 2.77 -9.06 -16.63
N TYR A 181 2.22 -7.86 -16.55
CA TYR A 181 0.94 -7.54 -15.95
C TYR A 181 0.10 -6.70 -16.91
N GLY A 182 -1.22 -6.93 -16.92
CA GLY A 182 -2.16 -6.19 -17.75
C GLY A 182 -3.57 -6.17 -17.16
N ILE A 183 -4.45 -5.40 -17.79
CA ILE A 183 -5.90 -5.34 -17.52
C ILE A 183 -6.59 -5.71 -18.84
N GLU A 184 -7.60 -6.58 -18.76
CA GLU A 184 -8.53 -6.85 -19.87
C GLU A 184 -9.79 -6.05 -19.72
#